data_d52356c29395f7e39522a9b4718bfa3b
#
_entry.id   d52356c29395f7e39522a9b4718bfa3b
#
_cell.length_a   1.000
_cell.length_b   1.000
_cell.length_c   1.000
_cell.angle_alpha   90.00
_cell.angle_beta   90.00
_cell.angle_gamma   90.00
#
_symmetry.space_group_name_H-M   'P 1'
#
loop_
_entity.id
_entity.type
_entity.pdbx_description
1 polymer ?
#
loop_
_entity_poly.entity_id
_entity_poly.type
_entity_poly.pdbx_seq_one_letter_code
_entity_poly.pdbx_strand_id
1 'polypeptide(L)'
;IELGLVGSEMCIRDRDAVLPKSESERRALWDIRENFEIITSREPCYLYDVSRPISDMDAYAERVVGDVRRQWPEGECYVFGHVADGNLHLFVTPGVEGDFHSQSDRLVYEPLTQYRGSVSAEHGIGVEKMPWLGHSRTETELALMRSLKQTLDPNSQLNPGRVI
;
A
#
# COMPACT_ATOMS: atom_id res chain seq x y z
N ILE A 1 2.83 -28.57 12.84
CA ILE A 1 3.40 -27.49 12.01
C ILE A 1 3.62 -26.34 12.96
N GLU A 2 4.84 -26.19 13.46
CA GLU A 2 5.24 -24.97 14.12
C GLU A 2 5.10 -23.85 13.07
N LEU A 3 4.09 -23.03 13.22
CA LEU A 3 4.08 -21.71 12.64
C LEU A 3 5.20 -20.95 13.35
N GLY A 4 6.41 -21.02 12.79
CA GLY A 4 7.50 -20.19 13.20
C GLY A 4 7.01 -18.74 13.05
N LEU A 5 6.72 -18.12 14.16
CA LEU A 5 6.68 -16.66 14.27
C LEU A 5 8.08 -16.21 13.87
N VAL A 6 8.28 -15.95 12.59
CA VAL A 6 9.48 -15.24 12.14
C VAL A 6 9.36 -13.88 12.80
N GLY A 7 10.05 -13.73 13.94
CA GLY A 7 10.06 -12.51 14.70
C GLY A 7 10.71 -11.41 13.87
N SER A 8 9.88 -10.66 13.14
CA SER A 8 10.26 -9.31 12.81
C SER A 8 10.25 -8.48 14.09
N GLU A 9 11.03 -7.42 14.16
CA GLU A 9 11.01 -6.52 15.31
C GLU A 9 9.60 -5.98 15.62
N MET A 10 8.68 -5.99 14.65
CA MET A 10 7.26 -5.70 14.84
C MET A 10 6.58 -6.71 15.77
N CYS A 11 6.88 -8.01 15.64
CA CYS A 11 6.32 -9.03 16.52
C CYS A 11 6.85 -8.95 17.97
N ILE A 12 8.04 -8.40 18.17
CA ILE A 12 8.64 -8.22 19.50
C ILE A 12 7.93 -7.12 20.32
N ARG A 13 7.22 -6.22 19.66
CA ARG A 13 6.41 -5.18 20.32
C ARG A 13 5.01 -5.65 20.71
N ASP A 14 4.59 -6.83 20.21
CA ASP A 14 3.30 -7.40 20.55
C ASP A 14 3.25 -7.73 22.05
N ARG A 15 2.21 -7.22 22.70
CA ARG A 15 2.01 -7.43 24.16
C ARG A 15 1.23 -8.69 24.46
N ASP A 16 0.59 -9.28 23.43
CA ASP A 16 -0.25 -10.46 23.57
C ASP A 16 -0.41 -11.19 22.22
N ALA A 17 -0.75 -12.47 22.25
CA ALA A 17 -1.01 -13.28 21.07
C ALA A 17 -2.20 -14.22 21.33
N VAL A 18 -3.09 -14.31 20.36
CA VAL A 18 -4.23 -15.23 20.39
C VAL A 18 -3.97 -16.38 19.44
N LEU A 19 -3.95 -17.59 19.99
CA LEU A 19 -3.87 -18.84 19.22
C LEU A 19 -5.24 -19.49 19.15
N PRO A 20 -5.81 -19.69 17.95
CA PRO A 20 -7.10 -20.37 17.81
C PRO A 20 -6.97 -21.83 18.21
N LYS A 21 -7.93 -22.31 19.01
CA LYS A 21 -8.00 -23.69 19.50
C LYS A 21 -8.94 -24.58 18.68
N SER A 22 -9.67 -23.99 17.76
CA SER A 22 -10.61 -24.66 16.86
C SER A 22 -10.64 -24.04 15.49
N GLU A 23 -11.15 -24.75 14.50
CA GLU A 23 -11.33 -24.25 13.15
C GLU A 23 -12.32 -23.06 13.10
N SER A 24 -13.33 -23.07 13.97
CA SER A 24 -14.29 -21.95 14.07
C SER A 24 -13.64 -20.68 14.61
N GLU A 25 -12.77 -20.80 15.63
CA GLU A 25 -11.99 -19.66 16.13
C GLU A 25 -11.01 -19.14 15.09
N ARG A 26 -10.35 -20.04 14.35
CA ARG A 26 -9.46 -19.69 13.26
C ARG A 26 -10.20 -18.87 12.19
N ARG A 27 -11.38 -19.32 11.78
CA ARG A 27 -12.24 -18.60 10.82
C ARG A 27 -12.62 -17.23 11.34
N ALA A 28 -13.06 -17.14 12.59
CA ALA A 28 -13.45 -15.85 13.18
C ALA A 28 -12.30 -14.82 13.21
N LEU A 29 -11.04 -15.28 13.43
CA LEU A 29 -9.87 -14.40 13.33
C LEU A 29 -9.59 -13.97 11.89
N TRP A 30 -9.76 -14.87 10.91
CA TRP A 30 -9.63 -14.53 9.49
C TRP A 30 -10.74 -13.58 9.04
N ASP A 31 -11.97 -13.77 9.51
CA ASP A 31 -13.11 -12.89 9.20
C ASP A 31 -12.84 -11.43 9.62
N ILE A 32 -12.14 -11.22 10.75
CA ILE A 32 -11.71 -9.88 11.16
C ILE A 32 -10.78 -9.25 10.11
N ARG A 33 -9.82 -10.02 9.59
CA ARG A 33 -8.86 -9.54 8.58
C ARG A 33 -9.52 -9.33 7.22
N GLU A 34 -10.48 -10.15 6.85
CA GLU A 34 -11.07 -10.17 5.51
C GLU A 34 -12.32 -9.28 5.38
N ASN A 35 -12.83 -8.76 6.49
CA ASN A 35 -14.02 -7.90 6.49
C ASN A 35 -13.67 -6.44 6.11
N PHE A 36 -13.30 -6.24 4.84
CA PHE A 36 -13.02 -4.91 4.31
C PHE A 36 -14.26 -4.03 4.17
N GLU A 37 -15.46 -4.60 4.18
CA GLU A 37 -16.72 -3.88 4.02
C GLU A 37 -16.90 -2.80 5.09
N ILE A 38 -16.44 -3.05 6.31
CA ILE A 38 -16.46 -2.07 7.41
C ILE A 38 -15.64 -0.81 7.07
N ILE A 39 -14.53 -0.98 6.33
CA ILE A 39 -13.64 0.13 5.94
C ILE A 39 -14.18 0.80 4.69
N THR A 40 -14.52 0.02 3.66
CA THR A 40 -14.95 0.53 2.35
C THR A 40 -16.34 1.18 2.38
N SER A 41 -17.16 0.89 3.40
CA SER A 41 -18.42 1.60 3.62
C SER A 41 -18.25 3.05 4.10
N ARG A 42 -17.05 3.45 4.47
CA ARG A 42 -16.71 4.83 4.88
C ARG A 42 -16.28 5.64 3.66
N GLU A 43 -17.21 6.13 2.90
CA GLU A 43 -16.92 6.96 1.70
C GLU A 43 -16.62 8.42 2.05
N PRO A 44 -15.67 9.07 1.33
CA PRO A 44 -14.78 8.46 0.35
C PRO A 44 -13.70 7.59 0.99
N CYS A 45 -13.32 6.50 0.32
CA CYS A 45 -12.28 5.58 0.76
C CYS A 45 -11.33 5.29 -0.41
N TYR A 46 -10.04 5.58 -0.22
CA TYR A 46 -8.99 5.39 -1.23
C TYR A 46 -8.08 4.25 -0.84
N LEU A 47 -7.93 3.28 -1.73
CA LEU A 47 -7.11 2.09 -1.52
C LEU A 47 -5.75 2.25 -2.19
N TYR A 48 -4.70 2.00 -1.42
CA TYR A 48 -3.32 1.99 -1.87
C TYR A 48 -2.67 0.63 -1.63
N ASP A 49 -1.80 0.27 -2.54
CA ASP A 49 -1.00 -0.94 -2.53
C ASP A 49 0.45 -0.54 -2.83
N VAL A 50 1.29 -0.55 -1.81
CA VAL A 50 2.67 -0.08 -1.89
C VAL A 50 3.62 -1.10 -1.26
N SER A 51 4.89 -1.07 -1.65
CA SER A 51 5.90 -1.89 -0.98
C SER A 51 7.15 -1.09 -0.61
N ARG A 52 7.89 -1.63 0.35
CA ARG A 52 9.16 -1.07 0.79
C ARG A 52 9.98 -2.10 1.57
N PRO A 53 11.26 -1.79 1.87
CA PRO A 53 12.04 -2.61 2.79
C PRO A 53 11.32 -2.81 4.12
N ILE A 54 11.36 -4.05 4.65
CA ILE A 54 10.65 -4.43 5.89
C ILE A 54 11.06 -3.51 7.06
N SER A 55 12.34 -3.16 7.14
CA SER A 55 12.86 -2.24 8.18
C SER A 55 12.20 -0.87 8.21
N ASP A 56 11.62 -0.45 7.10
CA ASP A 56 11.08 0.90 6.94
C ASP A 56 9.54 0.91 7.00
N MET A 57 8.89 -0.26 7.14
CA MET A 57 7.43 -0.38 7.11
C MET A 57 6.74 0.39 8.23
N ASP A 58 7.23 0.24 9.45
CA ASP A 58 6.68 0.88 10.65
C ASP A 58 6.75 2.41 10.53
N ALA A 59 7.96 2.93 10.28
CA ALA A 59 8.18 4.37 10.16
C ALA A 59 7.37 5.02 9.04
N TYR A 60 7.21 4.32 7.92
CA TYR A 60 6.36 4.82 6.84
C TYR A 60 4.88 4.78 7.20
N ALA A 61 4.39 3.68 7.78
CA ALA A 61 3.01 3.55 8.19
C ALA A 61 2.64 4.65 9.21
N GLU A 62 3.47 4.85 10.24
CA GLU A 62 3.30 5.92 11.23
C GLU A 62 3.29 7.31 10.56
N ARG A 63 4.16 7.54 9.59
CA ARG A 63 4.24 8.78 8.84
C ARG A 63 2.93 9.05 8.08
N VAL A 64 2.45 8.09 7.27
CA VAL A 64 1.23 8.26 6.49
C VAL A 64 0.01 8.43 7.37
N VAL A 65 -0.14 7.60 8.42
CA VAL A 65 -1.24 7.73 9.40
C VAL A 65 -1.23 9.11 10.06
N GLY A 66 -0.05 9.60 10.44
CA GLY A 66 0.11 10.93 11.04
C GLY A 66 -0.24 12.06 10.06
N ASP A 67 0.16 11.93 8.79
CA ASP A 67 -0.12 12.92 7.76
C ASP A 67 -1.61 12.96 7.40
N VAL A 68 -2.28 11.80 7.32
CA VAL A 68 -3.72 11.70 7.11
C VAL A 68 -4.49 12.40 8.23
N ARG A 69 -4.15 12.13 9.50
CA ARG A 69 -4.79 12.78 10.65
C ARG A 69 -4.55 14.28 10.73
N ARG A 70 -3.39 14.76 10.26
CA ARG A 70 -3.11 16.19 10.18
C ARG A 70 -3.89 16.88 9.08
N GLN A 71 -4.04 16.21 7.95
CA GLN A 71 -4.79 16.73 6.80
C GLN A 71 -6.29 16.72 7.07
N TRP A 72 -6.79 15.64 7.67
CA TRP A 72 -8.19 15.43 7.99
C TRP A 72 -8.33 14.98 9.45
N PRO A 73 -8.76 15.87 10.36
CA PRO A 73 -8.90 15.53 11.78
C PRO A 73 -9.85 14.36 12.08
N GLU A 74 -10.88 14.18 11.26
CA GLU A 74 -11.83 13.06 11.31
C GLU A 74 -11.40 11.88 10.40
N GLY A 75 -10.27 12.05 9.71
CA GLY A 75 -9.76 11.05 8.78
C GLY A 75 -9.08 9.89 9.47
N GLU A 76 -9.19 8.71 8.86
CA GLU A 76 -8.55 7.49 9.32
C GLU A 76 -7.71 6.87 8.20
N CYS A 77 -6.65 6.20 8.58
CA CYS A 77 -5.85 5.38 7.69
C CYS A 77 -5.69 3.99 8.31
N TYR A 78 -6.26 2.99 7.65
CA TYR A 78 -6.12 1.60 8.04
C TYR A 78 -4.96 0.98 7.28
N VAL A 79 -4.05 0.34 7.99
CA VAL A 79 -2.83 -0.24 7.44
C VAL A 79 -2.77 -1.72 7.76
N PHE A 80 -2.61 -2.54 6.75
CA PHE A 80 -2.36 -3.97 6.86
C PHE A 80 -1.58 -4.46 5.63
N GLY A 81 -1.18 -5.72 5.59
CA GLY A 81 -0.45 -6.22 4.44
C GLY A 81 0.34 -7.49 4.74
N HIS A 82 1.38 -7.71 3.94
CA HIS A 82 2.25 -8.88 4.01
C HIS A 82 3.65 -8.45 4.45
N VAL A 83 3.94 -8.64 5.74
CA VAL A 83 5.22 -8.20 6.33
C VAL A 83 6.41 -8.84 5.64
N ALA A 84 6.30 -10.13 5.26
CA ALA A 84 7.43 -10.89 4.72
C ALA A 84 7.98 -10.36 3.39
N ASP A 85 7.16 -9.68 2.58
CA ASP A 85 7.54 -9.12 1.29
C ASP A 85 7.51 -7.58 1.24
N GLY A 86 7.27 -6.95 2.38
CA GLY A 86 7.27 -5.50 2.50
C GLY A 86 6.03 -4.83 1.88
N ASN A 87 4.97 -5.59 1.60
CA ASN A 87 3.73 -5.06 1.04
C ASN A 87 2.84 -4.45 2.12
N LEU A 88 2.33 -3.24 1.86
CA LEU A 88 1.32 -2.58 2.66
C LEU A 88 0.13 -2.14 1.82
N HIS A 89 -1.05 -2.49 2.29
CA HIS A 89 -2.32 -1.93 1.86
C HIS A 89 -2.72 -0.83 2.83
N LEU A 90 -3.08 0.33 2.28
CA LEU A 90 -3.55 1.46 3.07
C LEU A 90 -4.94 1.87 2.56
N PHE A 91 -5.89 1.94 3.47
CA PHE A 91 -7.20 2.52 3.21
C PHE A 91 -7.25 3.89 3.87
N VAL A 92 -7.33 4.92 3.05
CA VAL A 92 -7.41 6.31 3.51
C VAL A 92 -8.84 6.79 3.39
N THR A 93 -9.42 7.17 4.53
CA THR A 93 -10.77 7.75 4.58
C THR A 93 -10.67 9.16 5.16
N PRO A 94 -10.96 10.21 4.38
CA PRO A 94 -10.91 11.58 4.88
C PRO A 94 -11.93 11.90 5.98
N GLY A 95 -13.01 11.12 6.10
CA GLY A 95 -14.07 11.35 7.09
C GLY A 95 -14.98 12.53 6.78
N VAL A 96 -14.83 13.13 5.60
CA VAL A 96 -15.65 14.23 5.08
C VAL A 96 -15.98 13.97 3.62
N GLU A 97 -17.16 14.42 3.17
CA GLU A 97 -17.57 14.28 1.78
C GLU A 97 -16.72 15.14 0.84
N GLY A 98 -16.39 14.64 -0.33
CA GLY A 98 -15.65 15.35 -1.36
C GLY A 98 -14.71 14.44 -2.14
N ASP A 99 -14.09 14.98 -3.20
CA ASP A 99 -13.04 14.31 -3.95
C ASP A 99 -11.67 14.76 -3.42
N PHE A 100 -11.01 13.87 -2.73
CA PHE A 100 -9.69 14.08 -2.13
C PHE A 100 -8.62 13.13 -2.69
N HIS A 101 -8.90 12.47 -3.83
CA HIS A 101 -8.01 11.47 -4.40
C HIS A 101 -6.58 11.99 -4.56
N SER A 102 -6.43 13.13 -5.27
CA SER A 102 -5.10 13.72 -5.49
C SER A 102 -4.37 14.13 -4.21
N GLN A 103 -5.09 14.52 -3.16
CA GLN A 103 -4.49 14.85 -1.86
C GLN A 103 -4.04 13.59 -1.14
N SER A 104 -4.89 12.57 -1.14
CA SER A 104 -4.60 11.26 -0.58
C SER A 104 -3.39 10.61 -1.26
N ASP A 105 -3.33 10.66 -2.60
CA ASP A 105 -2.19 10.18 -3.40
C ASP A 105 -0.87 10.78 -2.93
N ARG A 106 -0.82 12.10 -2.72
CA ARG A 106 0.38 12.78 -2.26
C ARG A 106 0.84 12.29 -0.89
N LEU A 107 -0.10 12.14 0.05
CA LEU A 107 0.20 11.67 1.41
C LEU A 107 0.81 10.27 1.41
N VAL A 108 0.40 9.43 0.46
CA VAL A 108 0.86 8.04 0.35
C VAL A 108 2.12 7.93 -0.53
N TYR A 109 2.14 8.52 -1.72
CA TYR A 109 3.20 8.26 -2.69
C TYR A 109 4.44 9.15 -2.53
N GLU A 110 4.32 10.43 -2.16
CA GLU A 110 5.48 11.31 -2.02
C GLU A 110 6.50 10.80 -0.99
N PRO A 111 6.10 10.27 0.18
CA PRO A 111 7.06 9.73 1.14
C PRO A 111 7.83 8.49 0.66
N LEU A 112 7.32 7.75 -0.34
CA LEU A 112 7.97 6.51 -0.80
C LEU A 112 9.40 6.69 -1.29
N THR A 113 9.72 7.83 -1.89
CA THR A 113 11.09 8.15 -2.33
C THR A 113 12.08 8.08 -1.17
N GLN A 114 11.70 8.62 -0.02
CA GLN A 114 12.54 8.60 1.20
C GLN A 114 12.77 7.17 1.71
N TYR A 115 11.75 6.30 1.57
CA TYR A 115 11.75 4.94 2.08
C TYR A 115 12.13 3.88 1.02
N ARG A 116 12.62 4.29 -0.14
CA ARG A 116 12.98 3.39 -1.26
C ARG A 116 11.84 2.41 -1.60
N GLY A 117 10.61 2.91 -1.55
CA GLY A 117 9.41 2.13 -1.75
C GLY A 117 9.02 1.98 -3.21
N SER A 118 7.99 1.17 -3.46
CA SER A 118 7.32 1.07 -4.75
C SER A 118 5.87 1.54 -4.64
N VAL A 119 5.44 2.30 -5.64
CA VAL A 119 4.05 2.79 -5.76
C VAL A 119 3.05 1.67 -6.05
N SER A 120 3.53 0.47 -6.35
CA SER A 120 2.70 -0.72 -6.47
C SER A 120 3.47 -1.95 -6.01
N ALA A 121 2.85 -2.74 -5.14
CA ALA A 121 3.33 -4.05 -4.74
C ALA A 121 2.73 -5.15 -5.61
N GLU A 122 1.39 -5.22 -5.70
CA GLU A 122 0.66 -6.31 -6.34
C GLU A 122 -0.26 -5.84 -7.49
N HIS A 123 -0.91 -4.67 -7.35
CA HIS A 123 -1.99 -4.24 -8.23
C HIS A 123 -1.52 -3.72 -9.59
N GLY A 124 -0.23 -3.45 -9.76
CA GLY A 124 0.34 -2.86 -10.97
C GLY A 124 0.18 -1.33 -11.04
N ILE A 125 0.79 -0.73 -12.03
CA ILE A 125 0.86 0.73 -12.19
C ILE A 125 -0.42 1.27 -12.84
N GLY A 126 -0.87 0.63 -13.93
CA GLY A 126 -2.04 1.08 -14.67
C GLY A 126 -1.88 2.51 -15.20
N VAL A 127 -2.95 3.26 -15.13
CA VAL A 127 -3.01 4.70 -15.47
C VAL A 127 -2.84 5.56 -14.22
N GLU A 128 -3.46 5.17 -13.13
CA GLU A 128 -3.56 5.97 -11.89
C GLU A 128 -2.21 6.21 -11.22
N LYS A 129 -1.37 5.16 -11.17
CA LYS A 129 -0.07 5.23 -10.50
C LYS A 129 1.06 5.71 -11.42
N MET A 130 0.80 5.87 -12.71
CA MET A 130 1.81 6.30 -13.69
C MET A 130 2.45 7.65 -13.34
N PRO A 131 1.71 8.69 -12.89
CA PRO A 131 2.30 9.96 -12.49
C PRO A 131 3.26 9.84 -11.30
N TRP A 132 3.09 8.80 -10.47
CA TRP A 132 3.85 8.55 -9.25
C TRP A 132 5.05 7.63 -9.45
N LEU A 133 5.22 7.07 -10.66
CA LEU A 133 6.25 6.08 -10.93
C LEU A 133 7.68 6.61 -10.69
N GLY A 134 7.91 7.91 -10.86
CA GLY A 134 9.17 8.56 -10.54
C GLY A 134 9.57 8.53 -9.06
N HIS A 135 8.63 8.25 -8.15
CA HIS A 135 8.94 8.05 -6.72
C HIS A 135 9.50 6.64 -6.42
N SER A 136 9.37 5.73 -7.39
CA SER A 136 9.81 4.32 -7.26
C SER A 136 10.93 3.95 -8.22
N ARG A 137 11.16 4.75 -9.26
CA ARG A 137 12.10 4.43 -10.34
C ARG A 137 12.95 5.64 -10.65
N THR A 138 14.23 5.38 -10.90
CA THR A 138 15.17 6.40 -11.37
C THR A 138 14.89 6.79 -12.83
N GLU A 139 15.35 7.95 -13.25
CA GLU A 139 15.23 8.37 -14.65
C GLU A 139 15.89 7.39 -15.62
N THR A 140 16.99 6.73 -15.20
CA THR A 140 17.65 5.69 -16.00
C THR A 140 16.77 4.46 -16.18
N GLU A 141 16.09 4.01 -15.14
CA GLU A 141 15.13 2.90 -15.21
C GLU A 141 13.94 3.27 -16.08
N LEU A 142 13.39 4.47 -15.92
CA LEU A 142 12.29 4.96 -16.73
C LEU A 142 12.67 5.06 -18.23
N ALA A 143 13.88 5.52 -18.52
CA ALA A 143 14.40 5.56 -19.90
C ALA A 143 14.55 4.16 -20.49
N LEU A 144 15.04 3.19 -19.70
CA LEU A 144 15.13 1.80 -20.12
C LEU A 144 13.75 1.19 -20.38
N MET A 145 12.77 1.43 -19.48
CA MET A 145 11.39 0.97 -19.65
C MET A 145 10.78 1.50 -20.95
N ARG A 146 10.97 2.80 -21.25
CA ARG A 146 10.50 3.43 -22.49
C ARG A 146 11.17 2.80 -23.72
N SER A 147 12.47 2.55 -23.66
CA SER A 147 13.22 1.91 -24.75
C SER A 147 12.72 0.49 -25.01
N LEU A 148 12.47 -0.29 -23.96
CA LEU A 148 11.89 -1.63 -24.08
C LEU A 148 10.49 -1.58 -24.68
N LYS A 149 9.64 -0.69 -24.19
CA LYS A 149 8.28 -0.48 -24.73
C LYS A 149 8.33 -0.14 -26.21
N GLN A 150 9.16 0.83 -26.62
CA GLN A 150 9.29 1.24 -28.00
C GLN A 150 9.84 0.14 -28.91
N THR A 151 10.72 -0.72 -28.39
CA THR A 151 11.31 -1.83 -29.16
C THR A 151 10.29 -2.95 -29.41
N LEU A 152 9.51 -3.29 -28.36
CA LEU A 152 8.55 -4.41 -28.40
C LEU A 152 7.20 -4.01 -28.99
N ASP A 153 6.84 -2.75 -28.87
CA ASP A 153 5.55 -2.19 -29.32
C ASP A 153 5.72 -0.82 -29.98
N PRO A 154 6.42 -0.77 -31.14
CA PRO A 154 6.74 0.48 -31.81
C PRO A 154 5.51 1.28 -32.26
N ASN A 155 4.38 0.62 -32.43
CA ASN A 155 3.11 1.24 -32.85
C ASN A 155 2.18 1.55 -31.67
N SER A 156 2.63 1.35 -30.43
CA SER A 156 1.84 1.59 -29.20
C SER A 156 0.46 0.92 -29.20
N GLN A 157 0.39 -0.33 -29.67
CA GLN A 157 -0.86 -1.10 -29.74
C GLN A 157 -1.18 -1.84 -28.44
N LEU A 158 -0.15 -2.14 -27.62
CA LEU A 158 -0.30 -2.90 -26.38
C LEU A 158 -0.46 -1.95 -25.20
N ASN A 159 -1.69 -1.87 -24.66
CA ASN A 159 -2.01 -1.05 -23.48
C ASN A 159 -1.47 0.40 -23.58
N PRO A 160 -1.85 1.17 -24.61
CA PRO A 160 -1.35 2.54 -24.79
C PRO A 160 -1.68 3.42 -23.57
N GLY A 161 -0.68 4.22 -23.13
CA GLY A 161 -0.86 5.12 -21.99
C GLY A 161 -1.02 4.42 -20.65
N ARG A 162 -0.54 3.18 -20.51
CA ARG A 162 -0.51 2.44 -19.24
C ARG A 162 0.92 2.07 -18.90
N VAL A 163 1.26 2.19 -17.62
CA VAL A 163 2.55 1.92 -16.99
C VAL A 163 3.59 2.97 -17.36
N ILE A 164 3.82 3.22 -18.66
CA ILE A 164 4.85 4.15 -19.14
C ILE A 164 4.47 4.69 -20.51
#